data_dab590410a2e95bbda4569f87117d522
#
_entry.id   dab590410a2e95bbda4569f87117d522
#
_cell.length_a   1.000
_cell.length_b   1.000
_cell.length_c   1.000
_cell.angle_alpha   90.00
_cell.angle_beta   90.00
_cell.angle_gamma   90.00
#
_symmetry.space_group_name_H-M   'P 1'
#
loop_
_entity.id
_entity.type
_entity.pdbx_description
1 polymer ?
#
loop_
_entity_poly.entity_id
_entity_poly.type
_entity_poly.pdbx_seq_one_letter_code
_entity_poly.pdbx_strand_id
1 'polypeptide(L)'
;MILYDDVISSWLSTVSAFNPKELKVDLNESWKDAGKANFILPQDSAFELGGKTGTLSAIGGTAVTSNKEFVSRDQILLLGKDLCDLKNDSPYARLSVCLVDDSELGEGSELFNTVKAIDYTRYHFNPEGFMMRVSSAQKREAVRISKAAVKNHISFRNAGNLMIKAFHKNPKVKAVKIIYIVEPDFDYTAIAESVKQCDLITKTIDHISQTAIMECSSCGLQKVCDEVEGMRELHFKNRE
;
A
#
# COMPACT_ATOMS: atom_id res chain seq x y z
N MET A 1 1.31 -9.28 15.89
CA MET A 1 0.20 -9.72 14.99
C MET A 1 0.79 -10.23 13.71
N ILE A 2 0.46 -11.46 13.31
CA ILE A 2 1.05 -12.14 12.14
C ILE A 2 0.14 -12.21 10.90
N LEU A 3 -1.03 -11.56 10.94
CA LEU A 3 -2.06 -11.71 9.90
C LEU A 3 -1.59 -11.41 8.47
N TYR A 4 -0.66 -10.49 8.31
CA TYR A 4 -0.12 -10.06 7.00
C TYR A 4 1.33 -10.48 6.80
N ASP A 5 1.94 -11.17 7.77
CA ASP A 5 3.40 -11.39 7.77
C ASP A 5 3.86 -12.25 6.58
N ASP A 6 3.08 -13.25 6.18
CA ASP A 6 3.39 -14.06 4.98
C ASP A 6 3.31 -13.23 3.70
N VAL A 7 2.29 -12.39 3.58
CA VAL A 7 2.15 -11.47 2.44
C VAL A 7 3.31 -10.48 2.40
N ILE A 8 3.67 -9.90 3.55
CA ILE A 8 4.79 -8.96 3.66
C ILE A 8 6.12 -9.65 3.32
N SER A 9 6.34 -10.85 3.85
CA SER A 9 7.53 -11.66 3.55
C SER A 9 7.64 -11.94 2.04
N SER A 10 6.53 -12.31 1.39
CA SER A 10 6.47 -12.51 -0.06
C SER A 10 6.81 -11.22 -0.82
N TRP A 11 6.27 -10.06 -0.42
CA TRP A 11 6.60 -8.77 -1.04
C TRP A 11 8.09 -8.46 -0.93
N LEU A 12 8.63 -8.56 0.29
CA LEU A 12 10.02 -8.21 0.56
C LEU A 12 11.00 -9.14 -0.14
N SER A 13 10.74 -10.45 -0.16
CA SER A 13 11.60 -11.42 -0.86
C SER A 13 11.60 -11.19 -2.36
N THR A 14 10.42 -10.99 -2.97
CA THR A 14 10.29 -10.72 -4.41
C THR A 14 11.02 -9.43 -4.80
N VAL A 15 10.85 -8.36 -4.03
CA VAL A 15 11.49 -7.06 -4.31
C VAL A 15 13.00 -7.13 -4.09
N SER A 16 13.46 -7.81 -3.03
CA SER A 16 14.89 -7.91 -2.71
C SER A 16 15.72 -8.62 -3.79
N ALA A 17 15.09 -9.54 -4.54
CA ALA A 17 15.76 -10.23 -5.66
C ALA A 17 16.22 -9.27 -6.78
N PHE A 18 15.62 -8.08 -6.87
CA PHE A 18 15.93 -7.05 -7.86
C PHE A 18 16.85 -5.93 -7.35
N ASN A 19 17.39 -6.04 -6.12
CA ASN A 19 18.28 -5.04 -5.52
C ASN A 19 17.70 -3.61 -5.56
N PRO A 20 16.57 -3.33 -4.89
CA PRO A 20 15.93 -2.02 -4.91
C PRO A 20 16.85 -0.94 -4.32
N LYS A 21 16.82 0.25 -4.89
CA LYS A 21 17.53 1.42 -4.38
C LYS A 21 16.80 1.97 -3.15
N GLU A 22 17.49 2.14 -2.04
CA GLU A 22 16.96 2.88 -0.89
C GLU A 22 17.11 4.39 -1.13
N LEU A 23 16.00 5.12 -1.04
CA LEU A 23 15.96 6.57 -1.14
C LEU A 23 16.01 7.18 0.28
N LYS A 24 16.78 8.26 0.43
CA LYS A 24 16.91 8.94 1.72
C LYS A 24 15.57 9.52 2.18
N VAL A 25 15.09 9.10 3.34
CA VAL A 25 13.92 9.71 3.99
C VAL A 25 14.32 11.03 4.61
N ASP A 26 13.54 12.07 4.34
CA ASP A 26 13.68 13.39 4.95
C ASP A 26 12.29 14.01 5.14
N LEU A 27 11.74 13.85 6.31
CA LEU A 27 10.41 14.36 6.63
C LEU A 27 10.34 15.90 6.71
N ASN A 28 11.46 16.59 6.71
CA ASN A 28 11.51 18.07 6.64
C ASN A 28 11.52 18.58 5.20
N GLU A 29 11.71 17.71 4.22
CA GLU A 29 11.66 18.09 2.81
C GLU A 29 10.28 18.61 2.44
N SER A 30 10.25 19.71 1.72
CA SER A 30 9.04 20.47 1.41
C SER A 30 8.57 20.25 -0.03
N TRP A 31 8.10 19.04 -0.37
CA TRP A 31 7.22 18.95 -1.55
C TRP A 31 5.80 19.34 -1.13
N LYS A 32 5.12 20.14 -1.97
CA LYS A 32 3.79 20.66 -1.62
C LYS A 32 2.72 19.56 -1.66
N ASP A 33 1.91 19.49 -0.63
CA ASP A 33 0.64 18.77 -0.64
C ASP A 33 -0.43 19.71 -1.22
N ALA A 34 -0.94 19.36 -2.40
CA ALA A 34 -1.96 20.15 -3.10
C ALA A 34 -3.39 19.87 -2.59
N GLY A 35 -3.56 18.91 -1.68
CA GLY A 35 -4.85 18.52 -1.15
C GLY A 35 -5.84 18.14 -2.26
N LYS A 36 -7.11 18.46 -2.08
CA LYS A 36 -8.17 18.15 -3.06
C LYS A 36 -8.02 18.89 -4.41
N ALA A 37 -7.17 19.90 -4.49
CA ALA A 37 -6.89 20.63 -5.73
C ALA A 37 -5.89 19.91 -6.65
N ASN A 38 -5.34 18.75 -6.24
CA ASN A 38 -4.42 17.97 -7.04
C ASN A 38 -5.11 17.25 -8.20
N PHE A 39 -5.59 18.02 -9.16
CA PHE A 39 -6.25 17.49 -10.35
C PHE A 39 -5.41 17.80 -11.60
N ILE A 40 -5.04 16.74 -12.34
CA ILE A 40 -4.22 16.83 -13.55
C ILE A 40 -5.07 16.39 -14.74
N LEU A 41 -5.30 17.30 -15.66
CA LEU A 41 -5.98 16.98 -16.92
C LEU A 41 -5.10 16.09 -17.83
N PRO A 42 -5.69 15.29 -18.74
CA PRO A 42 -4.91 14.44 -19.64
C PRO A 42 -3.88 15.20 -20.48
N GLN A 43 -4.21 16.42 -20.96
CA GLN A 43 -3.30 17.26 -21.72
C GLN A 43 -2.12 17.81 -20.90
N ASP A 44 -2.25 17.90 -19.58
CA ASP A 44 -1.22 18.39 -18.67
C ASP A 44 -0.34 17.26 -18.14
N SER A 45 -0.69 16.01 -18.48
CA SER A 45 0.08 14.82 -18.11
C SER A 45 1.37 14.73 -18.90
N ALA A 46 2.47 14.44 -18.22
CA ALA A 46 3.73 14.03 -18.84
C ALA A 46 3.66 12.55 -19.22
N PHE A 47 3.26 11.71 -18.28
CA PHE A 47 3.05 10.26 -18.43
C PHE A 47 2.15 9.74 -17.29
N GLU A 48 1.77 8.46 -17.42
CA GLU A 48 0.97 7.78 -16.40
C GLU A 48 1.64 6.49 -15.92
N LEU A 49 1.77 6.35 -14.62
CA LEU A 49 2.14 5.10 -13.97
C LEU A 49 0.89 4.19 -13.92
N GLY A 50 1.01 2.99 -14.46
CA GLY A 50 -0.12 2.10 -14.70
C GLY A 50 -0.85 2.37 -16.01
N GLY A 51 -0.41 3.35 -16.81
CA GLY A 51 -0.93 3.66 -18.14
C GLY A 51 -2.33 4.24 -18.17
N LYS A 52 -2.68 4.82 -19.32
CA LYS A 52 -3.97 5.49 -19.57
C LYS A 52 -5.12 4.50 -19.72
N THR A 53 -4.88 3.41 -20.42
CA THR A 53 -5.91 2.47 -20.89
C THR A 53 -6.14 1.27 -19.97
N GLY A 54 -5.34 1.13 -18.92
CA GLY A 54 -5.40 -0.05 -18.06
C GLY A 54 -4.67 -1.30 -18.61
N THR A 55 -3.91 -1.15 -19.69
CA THR A 55 -3.10 -2.23 -20.27
C THR A 55 -1.81 -2.49 -19.48
N LEU A 56 -1.36 -1.52 -18.70
CA LEU A 56 -0.20 -1.65 -17.83
C LEU A 56 -0.65 -1.95 -16.40
N SER A 57 0.17 -2.71 -15.68
CA SER A 57 -0.04 -3.01 -14.27
C SER A 57 -0.07 -1.74 -13.43
N ALA A 58 -1.03 -1.66 -12.51
CA ALA A 58 -1.27 -0.51 -11.64
C ALA A 58 -1.79 -1.00 -10.30
N ILE A 59 -0.89 -1.29 -9.37
CA ILE A 59 -1.15 -2.03 -8.15
C ILE A 59 -0.85 -1.16 -6.93
N GLY A 60 -1.74 -1.18 -5.93
CA GLY A 60 -1.51 -0.53 -4.65
C GLY A 60 -1.89 -1.47 -3.51
N GLY A 61 -0.94 -1.74 -2.61
CA GLY A 61 -1.12 -2.56 -1.42
C GLY A 61 -0.68 -1.83 -0.16
N THR A 62 -1.40 -2.08 0.95
CA THR A 62 -1.02 -1.61 2.28
C THR A 62 -1.23 -2.76 3.26
N ALA A 63 -0.18 -3.12 3.99
CA ALA A 63 -0.21 -4.14 5.03
C ALA A 63 0.26 -3.55 6.36
N VAL A 64 -0.21 -4.15 7.45
CA VAL A 64 0.10 -3.74 8.82
C VAL A 64 0.80 -4.89 9.54
N THR A 65 1.85 -4.60 10.29
CA THR A 65 2.59 -5.61 11.06
C THR A 65 3.06 -5.04 12.40
N SER A 66 3.26 -5.91 13.37
CA SER A 66 4.00 -5.59 14.60
C SER A 66 5.44 -6.14 14.58
N ASN A 67 5.81 -6.85 13.51
CA ASN A 67 7.14 -7.44 13.36
C ASN A 67 8.15 -6.40 12.88
N LYS A 68 9.08 -6.03 13.77
CA LYS A 68 10.16 -5.05 13.49
C LYS A 68 11.21 -5.56 12.50
N GLU A 69 11.25 -6.85 12.19
CA GLU A 69 12.14 -7.38 11.15
C GLU A 69 11.71 -6.94 9.75
N PHE A 70 10.43 -6.75 9.51
CA PHE A 70 9.93 -6.26 8.24
C PHE A 70 10.09 -4.74 8.07
N VAL A 71 9.85 -3.99 9.15
CA VAL A 71 10.00 -2.54 9.16
C VAL A 71 10.34 -2.05 10.57
N SER A 72 11.50 -1.43 10.74
CA SER A 72 11.99 -0.90 12.02
C SER A 72 12.16 0.61 12.03
N ARG A 73 12.15 1.24 10.85
CA ARG A 73 12.27 2.68 10.61
C ARG A 73 11.56 3.07 9.33
N ASP A 74 11.37 4.35 9.13
CA ASP A 74 10.85 4.85 7.85
C ASP A 74 11.84 4.57 6.72
N GLN A 75 11.34 3.99 5.62
CA GLN A 75 12.12 3.62 4.45
C GLN A 75 11.35 3.86 3.16
N ILE A 76 12.07 4.26 2.12
CA ILE A 76 11.54 4.33 0.75
C ILE A 76 12.46 3.50 -0.13
N LEU A 77 11.91 2.49 -0.76
CA LEU A 77 12.60 1.64 -1.73
C LEU A 77 12.06 1.93 -3.14
N LEU A 78 12.96 1.99 -4.10
CA LEU A 78 12.63 2.17 -5.51
C LEU A 78 13.23 1.05 -6.35
N LEU A 79 12.38 0.39 -7.11
CA LEU A 79 12.76 -0.55 -8.16
C LEU A 79 12.44 0.04 -9.53
N GLY A 80 13.47 0.33 -10.30
CA GLY A 80 13.40 0.99 -11.60
C GLY A 80 13.85 2.45 -11.60
N LYS A 81 13.41 3.22 -12.58
CA LYS A 81 13.79 4.62 -12.79
C LYS A 81 13.02 5.58 -11.89
N ASP A 82 13.63 6.70 -11.50
CA ASP A 82 12.89 7.76 -10.80
C ASP A 82 11.98 8.54 -11.76
N LEU A 83 11.01 9.28 -11.21
CA LEU A 83 9.98 10.00 -11.97
C LEU A 83 10.56 10.96 -13.02
N CYS A 84 11.64 11.66 -12.71
CA CYS A 84 12.29 12.57 -13.66
C CYS A 84 12.96 11.86 -14.85
N ASP A 85 13.29 10.56 -14.72
CA ASP A 85 13.97 9.75 -15.74
C ASP A 85 12.98 8.98 -16.63
N LEU A 86 11.71 8.91 -16.24
CA LEU A 86 10.64 8.29 -17.02
C LEU A 86 10.21 9.22 -18.15
N LYS A 87 10.06 8.67 -19.36
CA LYS A 87 9.68 9.41 -20.57
C LYS A 87 8.29 9.00 -21.09
N ASN A 88 7.81 7.83 -20.72
CA ASN A 88 6.58 7.22 -21.21
C ASN A 88 5.78 6.61 -20.06
N ASP A 89 4.54 6.24 -20.34
CA ASP A 89 3.73 5.44 -19.44
C ASP A 89 4.49 4.18 -19.05
N SER A 90 4.40 3.80 -17.77
CA SER A 90 5.15 2.70 -17.17
C SER A 90 4.23 1.83 -16.31
N PRO A 91 4.48 0.52 -16.17
CA PRO A 91 3.83 -0.27 -15.14
C PRO A 91 4.16 0.29 -13.75
N TYR A 92 3.30 0.00 -12.79
CA TYR A 92 3.44 0.58 -11.45
C TYR A 92 2.92 -0.36 -10.36
N ALA A 93 3.68 -0.46 -9.30
CA ALA A 93 3.17 -0.95 -8.03
C ALA A 93 3.68 -0.08 -6.88
N ARG A 94 2.82 0.12 -5.87
CA ARG A 94 3.16 0.70 -4.58
C ARG A 94 2.77 -0.26 -3.48
N LEU A 95 3.73 -0.66 -2.66
CA LEU A 95 3.50 -1.45 -1.47
C LEU A 95 3.88 -0.62 -0.24
N SER A 96 3.01 -0.60 0.76
CA SER A 96 3.28 0.07 2.03
C SER A 96 3.15 -0.93 3.16
N VAL A 97 4.18 -1.01 4.00
CA VAL A 97 4.18 -1.80 5.23
C VAL A 97 4.24 -0.85 6.41
N CYS A 98 3.21 -0.88 7.26
CA CYS A 98 3.10 -0.01 8.42
C CYS A 98 3.34 -0.80 9.71
N LEU A 99 4.32 -0.37 10.50
CA LEU A 99 4.57 -0.91 11.83
C LEU A 99 3.58 -0.30 12.82
N VAL A 100 2.94 -1.15 13.60
CA VAL A 100 2.03 -0.78 14.71
C VAL A 100 2.33 -1.67 15.91
N ASP A 101 2.16 -1.17 17.11
CA ASP A 101 2.27 -2.01 18.29
C ASP A 101 1.03 -2.90 18.44
N ASP A 102 1.20 -4.19 18.74
CA ASP A 102 0.10 -5.14 18.91
C ASP A 102 -0.94 -4.67 19.94
N SER A 103 -0.49 -4.05 21.02
CA SER A 103 -1.37 -3.51 22.07
C SER A 103 -2.26 -2.34 21.59
N GLU A 104 -1.92 -1.70 20.50
CA GLU A 104 -2.67 -0.55 19.94
C GLU A 104 -3.62 -0.95 18.81
N LEU A 105 -3.53 -2.18 18.31
CA LEU A 105 -4.36 -2.63 17.20
C LEU A 105 -5.82 -2.83 17.59
N GLY A 106 -6.09 -3.24 18.83
CA GLY A 106 -7.40 -3.64 19.28
C GLY A 106 -7.80 -5.03 18.77
N GLU A 107 -9.03 -5.43 19.04
CA GLU A 107 -9.60 -6.72 18.64
C GLU A 107 -10.91 -6.51 17.86
N GLY A 108 -11.33 -7.50 17.08
CA GLY A 108 -12.59 -7.50 16.33
C GLY A 108 -12.77 -6.25 15.46
N SER A 109 -13.85 -5.51 15.69
CA SER A 109 -14.20 -4.32 14.92
C SER A 109 -13.17 -3.18 15.07
N GLU A 110 -12.49 -3.08 16.22
CA GLU A 110 -11.45 -2.06 16.42
C GLU A 110 -10.23 -2.38 15.57
N LEU A 111 -9.81 -3.63 15.51
CA LEU A 111 -8.73 -4.09 14.61
C LEU A 111 -9.05 -3.75 13.16
N PHE A 112 -10.27 -4.11 12.69
CA PHE A 112 -10.71 -3.78 11.34
C PHE A 112 -10.66 -2.28 11.07
N ASN A 113 -11.21 -1.46 11.97
CA ASN A 113 -11.23 -0.01 11.82
C ASN A 113 -9.81 0.57 11.81
N THR A 114 -8.90 0.05 12.63
CA THR A 114 -7.50 0.47 12.67
C THR A 114 -6.80 0.18 11.34
N VAL A 115 -6.90 -1.05 10.84
CA VAL A 115 -6.30 -1.46 9.56
C VAL A 115 -6.89 -0.66 8.40
N LYS A 116 -8.22 -0.47 8.38
CA LYS A 116 -8.91 0.33 7.36
C LYS A 116 -8.50 1.80 7.41
N ALA A 117 -8.37 2.39 8.58
CA ALA A 117 -7.93 3.79 8.70
C ALA A 117 -6.50 3.98 8.14
N ILE A 118 -5.61 3.00 8.37
CA ILE A 118 -4.25 3.01 7.82
C ILE A 118 -4.29 2.86 6.29
N ASP A 119 -5.03 1.88 5.75
CA ASP A 119 -5.18 1.70 4.30
C ASP A 119 -5.81 2.94 3.64
N TYR A 120 -6.72 3.61 4.33
CA TYR A 120 -7.42 4.79 3.82
C TYR A 120 -6.51 6.02 3.64
N THR A 121 -5.31 6.03 4.23
CA THR A 121 -4.31 7.10 4.10
C THR A 121 -4.01 7.39 2.63
N ARG A 122 -3.97 6.39 1.76
CA ARG A 122 -3.73 6.56 0.31
C ARG A 122 -4.74 7.48 -0.41
N TYR A 123 -5.96 7.63 0.10
CA TYR A 123 -6.97 8.52 -0.47
C TYR A 123 -6.79 9.98 -0.03
N HIS A 124 -5.94 10.22 0.96
CA HIS A 124 -5.65 11.55 1.51
C HIS A 124 -4.22 12.01 1.22
N PHE A 125 -3.59 11.40 0.23
CA PHE A 125 -2.22 11.66 -0.20
C PHE A 125 -2.24 12.36 -1.56
N ASN A 126 -1.86 13.65 -1.58
CA ASN A 126 -2.01 14.50 -2.75
C ASN A 126 -0.78 15.36 -3.02
N PRO A 127 0.40 14.77 -3.32
CA PRO A 127 1.57 15.55 -3.70
C PRO A 127 1.29 16.36 -4.97
N GLU A 128 1.66 17.62 -4.99
CA GLU A 128 1.45 18.47 -6.16
C GLU A 128 2.04 17.85 -7.43
N GLY A 129 1.19 17.65 -8.42
CA GLY A 129 1.59 17.05 -9.71
C GLY A 129 1.76 15.52 -9.72
N PHE A 130 1.41 14.84 -8.62
CA PHE A 130 1.33 13.39 -8.50
C PHE A 130 -0.10 13.00 -8.14
N MET A 131 -0.96 12.79 -9.11
CA MET A 131 -2.37 12.51 -8.90
C MET A 131 -2.62 11.00 -8.89
N MET A 132 -2.86 10.45 -7.71
CA MET A 132 -3.29 9.06 -7.57
C MET A 132 -4.73 8.87 -8.03
N ARG A 133 -4.95 7.81 -8.80
CA ARG A 133 -6.26 7.38 -9.29
C ARG A 133 -6.52 5.96 -8.80
N VAL A 134 -7.31 5.86 -7.76
CA VAL A 134 -7.61 4.57 -7.13
C VAL A 134 -8.99 4.11 -7.54
N SER A 135 -9.08 2.90 -8.09
CA SER A 135 -10.35 2.22 -8.36
C SER A 135 -10.47 1.01 -7.44
N SER A 136 -11.33 1.10 -6.45
CA SER A 136 -11.59 -0.02 -5.54
C SER A 136 -12.28 -1.19 -6.24
N ALA A 137 -13.16 -0.92 -7.21
CA ALA A 137 -13.83 -1.96 -7.99
C ALA A 137 -12.88 -2.76 -8.87
N GLN A 138 -11.91 -2.08 -9.50
CA GLN A 138 -10.92 -2.71 -10.38
C GLN A 138 -9.63 -3.10 -9.63
N LYS A 139 -9.53 -2.83 -8.32
CA LYS A 139 -8.31 -3.05 -7.52
C LYS A 139 -7.07 -2.38 -8.12
N ARG A 140 -7.27 -1.22 -8.73
CA ARG A 140 -6.26 -0.52 -9.49
C ARG A 140 -5.85 0.77 -8.80
N GLU A 141 -4.54 0.99 -8.69
CA GLU A 141 -3.94 2.24 -8.23
C GLU A 141 -2.97 2.76 -9.30
N ALA A 142 -3.42 3.71 -10.08
CA ALA A 142 -2.61 4.35 -11.13
C ALA A 142 -2.27 5.79 -10.73
N VAL A 143 -1.22 6.36 -11.32
CA VAL A 143 -0.80 7.72 -11.01
C VAL A 143 -0.62 8.51 -12.30
N ARG A 144 -1.15 9.73 -12.34
CA ARG A 144 -0.88 10.68 -13.39
C ARG A 144 0.15 11.70 -12.90
N ILE A 145 1.24 11.88 -13.67
CA ILE A 145 2.31 12.83 -13.36
C ILE A 145 2.19 14.04 -14.28
N SER A 146 2.17 15.26 -13.70
CA SER A 146 2.06 16.48 -14.49
C SER A 146 3.39 16.89 -15.14
N LYS A 147 3.31 17.54 -16.31
CA LYS A 147 4.47 18.15 -16.98
C LYS A 147 5.17 19.17 -16.09
N ALA A 148 4.40 19.95 -15.32
CA ALA A 148 4.94 20.93 -14.40
C ALA A 148 5.76 20.28 -13.28
N ALA A 149 5.26 19.19 -12.70
CA ALA A 149 5.98 18.49 -11.63
C ALA A 149 7.29 17.86 -12.14
N VAL A 150 7.28 17.26 -13.34
CA VAL A 150 8.52 16.75 -13.97
C VAL A 150 9.54 17.87 -14.20
N LYS A 151 9.10 19.04 -14.66
CA LYS A 151 9.97 20.22 -14.83
C LYS A 151 10.54 20.71 -13.48
N ASN A 152 9.80 20.54 -12.40
CA ASN A 152 10.22 20.88 -11.04
C ASN A 152 10.94 19.73 -10.33
N HIS A 153 11.36 18.70 -11.07
CA HIS A 153 12.15 17.56 -10.57
C HIS A 153 11.45 16.74 -9.48
N ILE A 154 10.14 16.46 -9.64
CA ILE A 154 9.44 15.52 -8.78
C ILE A 154 10.15 14.15 -8.78
N SER A 155 10.21 13.51 -7.63
CA SER A 155 10.83 12.19 -7.46
C SER A 155 9.97 11.26 -6.62
N PHE A 156 10.22 9.96 -6.67
CA PHE A 156 9.61 9.02 -5.72
C PHE A 156 10.02 9.29 -4.26
N ARG A 157 11.17 9.94 -4.05
CA ARG A 157 11.57 10.41 -2.73
C ARG A 157 10.60 11.47 -2.20
N ASN A 158 10.25 12.49 -3.01
CA ASN A 158 9.27 13.52 -2.61
C ASN A 158 7.90 12.90 -2.31
N ALA A 159 7.40 12.04 -3.20
CA ALA A 159 6.15 11.33 -3.02
C ALA A 159 6.18 10.44 -1.77
N GLY A 160 7.25 9.67 -1.57
CA GLY A 160 7.43 8.80 -0.42
C GLY A 160 7.48 9.54 0.90
N ASN A 161 8.23 10.65 0.98
CA ASN A 161 8.29 11.48 2.18
C ASN A 161 6.90 12.02 2.59
N LEU A 162 6.11 12.50 1.62
CA LEU A 162 4.75 12.97 1.90
C LEU A 162 3.82 11.81 2.29
N MET A 163 3.98 10.62 1.70
CA MET A 163 3.19 9.45 2.05
C MET A 163 3.50 8.97 3.46
N ILE A 164 4.78 8.92 3.86
CA ILE A 164 5.19 8.62 5.24
C ILE A 164 4.57 9.63 6.21
N LYS A 165 4.66 10.94 5.93
CA LYS A 165 3.99 11.97 6.74
C LYS A 165 2.49 11.74 6.85
N ALA A 166 1.84 11.32 5.77
CA ALA A 166 0.41 11.04 5.78
C ALA A 166 0.07 9.83 6.68
N PHE A 167 0.87 8.77 6.65
CA PHE A 167 0.71 7.61 7.54
C PHE A 167 0.93 7.98 9.00
N HIS A 168 1.94 8.80 9.30
CA HIS A 168 2.22 9.26 10.67
C HIS A 168 1.17 10.21 11.27
N LYS A 169 0.18 10.68 10.48
CA LYS A 169 -1.01 11.34 11.03
C LYS A 169 -1.86 10.37 11.87
N ASN A 170 -1.75 9.06 11.63
CA ASN A 170 -2.32 8.05 12.50
C ASN A 170 -1.32 7.73 13.63
N PRO A 171 -1.64 8.04 14.91
CA PRO A 171 -0.69 7.90 16.02
C PRO A 171 -0.29 6.45 16.31
N LYS A 172 -1.06 5.48 15.82
CA LYS A 172 -0.74 4.05 15.97
C LYS A 172 0.40 3.62 15.04
N VAL A 173 0.68 4.35 13.95
CA VAL A 173 1.77 4.03 13.02
C VAL A 173 3.11 4.51 13.57
N LYS A 174 4.05 3.58 13.76
CA LYS A 174 5.37 3.85 14.35
C LYS A 174 6.48 3.97 13.31
N ALA A 175 6.40 3.21 12.22
CA ALA A 175 7.32 3.28 11.09
C ALA A 175 6.62 2.82 9.80
N VAL A 176 7.10 3.27 8.65
CA VAL A 176 6.52 2.94 7.34
C VAL A 176 7.62 2.59 6.35
N LYS A 177 7.48 1.45 5.69
CA LYS A 177 8.28 1.08 4.53
C LYS A 177 7.43 1.23 3.29
N ILE A 178 7.84 2.11 2.36
CA ILE A 178 7.18 2.29 1.07
C ILE A 178 8.08 1.71 -0.02
N ILE A 179 7.50 0.93 -0.90
CA ILE A 179 8.19 0.32 -2.04
C ILE A 179 7.48 0.78 -3.31
N TYR A 180 8.20 1.49 -4.18
CA TYR A 180 7.76 1.86 -5.51
C TYR A 180 8.43 0.95 -6.54
N ILE A 181 7.63 0.40 -7.45
CA ILE A 181 8.08 -0.50 -8.50
C ILE A 181 7.60 0.06 -9.84
N VAL A 182 8.55 0.37 -10.72
CA VAL A 182 8.31 0.84 -12.10
C VAL A 182 9.22 0.12 -13.09
N GLU A 183 9.84 -0.99 -12.64
CA GLU A 183 10.70 -1.83 -13.47
C GLU A 183 9.85 -2.63 -14.48
N PRO A 184 10.04 -2.47 -15.81
CA PRO A 184 9.21 -3.13 -16.82
C PRO A 184 9.25 -4.66 -16.76
N ASP A 185 10.41 -5.23 -16.43
CA ASP A 185 10.64 -6.67 -16.41
C ASP A 185 10.26 -7.34 -15.07
N PHE A 186 9.63 -6.60 -14.18
CA PHE A 186 9.17 -7.12 -12.89
C PHE A 186 7.90 -7.96 -13.02
N ASP A 187 7.78 -9.04 -12.25
CA ASP A 187 6.55 -9.86 -12.20
C ASP A 187 5.45 -9.18 -11.38
N TYR A 188 4.68 -8.34 -12.06
CA TYR A 188 3.53 -7.68 -11.48
C TYR A 188 2.37 -8.62 -11.15
N THR A 189 2.32 -9.82 -11.76
CA THR A 189 1.24 -10.77 -11.53
C THR A 189 1.31 -11.33 -10.11
N ALA A 190 2.49 -11.77 -9.69
CA ALA A 190 2.71 -12.28 -8.34
C ALA A 190 2.37 -11.23 -7.26
N ILE A 191 2.77 -9.95 -7.49
CA ILE A 191 2.42 -8.86 -6.56
C ILE A 191 0.92 -8.58 -6.57
N ALA A 192 0.25 -8.61 -7.72
CA ALA A 192 -1.20 -8.39 -7.78
C ALA A 192 -1.98 -9.47 -7.01
N GLU A 193 -1.53 -10.72 -7.07
CA GLU A 193 -2.13 -11.82 -6.32
C GLU A 193 -1.94 -11.67 -4.82
N SER A 194 -0.72 -11.33 -4.37
CA SER A 194 -0.44 -11.12 -2.96
C SER A 194 -1.15 -9.88 -2.38
N VAL A 195 -1.35 -8.82 -3.18
CA VAL A 195 -2.19 -7.67 -2.78
C VAL A 195 -3.66 -8.05 -2.66
N LYS A 196 -4.17 -8.94 -3.54
CA LYS A 196 -5.53 -9.49 -3.37
C LYS A 196 -5.64 -10.30 -2.07
N GLN A 197 -4.63 -11.10 -1.74
CA GLN A 197 -4.59 -11.84 -0.49
C GLN A 197 -4.63 -10.88 0.72
N CYS A 198 -3.87 -9.81 0.71
CA CYS A 198 -3.91 -8.76 1.74
C CYS A 198 -5.33 -8.18 1.92
N ASP A 199 -6.02 -7.90 0.82
CA ASP A 199 -7.41 -7.39 0.84
C ASP A 199 -8.41 -8.44 1.38
N LEU A 200 -8.21 -9.73 1.06
CA LEU A 200 -9.02 -10.82 1.59
C LEU A 200 -8.84 -10.98 3.10
N ILE A 201 -7.61 -10.88 3.62
CA ILE A 201 -7.33 -10.88 5.06
C ILE A 201 -8.11 -9.76 5.74
N THR A 202 -8.04 -8.52 5.21
CA THR A 202 -8.77 -7.38 5.76
C THR A 202 -10.29 -7.61 5.77
N LYS A 203 -10.84 -8.18 4.69
CA LYS A 203 -12.27 -8.54 4.62
C LYS A 203 -12.66 -9.64 5.60
N THR A 204 -11.76 -10.59 5.81
CA THR A 204 -12.01 -11.67 6.78
C THR A 204 -12.05 -11.12 8.21
N ILE A 205 -11.18 -10.17 8.56
CA ILE A 205 -11.25 -9.48 9.86
C ILE A 205 -12.63 -8.81 10.03
N ASP A 206 -13.10 -8.09 9.02
CA ASP A 206 -14.42 -7.44 9.03
C ASP A 206 -15.55 -8.46 9.22
N HIS A 207 -15.53 -9.53 8.41
CA HIS A 207 -16.53 -10.58 8.48
C HIS A 207 -16.58 -11.26 9.85
N ILE A 208 -15.43 -11.62 10.43
CA ILE A 208 -15.34 -12.22 11.77
C ILE A 208 -15.87 -11.25 12.84
N SER A 209 -15.62 -9.95 12.69
CA SER A 209 -16.04 -8.95 13.67
C SER A 209 -17.54 -8.65 13.65
N GLN A 210 -18.22 -8.88 12.53
CA GLN A 210 -19.64 -8.58 12.36
C GLN A 210 -20.57 -9.76 12.66
N THR A 211 -20.06 -10.99 12.63
CA THR A 211 -20.92 -12.19 12.66
C THR A 211 -20.69 -12.98 13.96
N ALA A 212 -21.71 -12.98 14.82
CA ALA A 212 -21.67 -13.73 16.10
C ALA A 212 -21.81 -15.26 15.91
N ILE A 213 -22.38 -15.73 14.80
CA ILE A 213 -22.57 -17.16 14.50
C ILE A 213 -22.14 -17.39 13.04
N MET A 214 -21.11 -18.19 12.87
CA MET A 214 -20.58 -18.51 11.53
C MET A 214 -20.70 -19.98 11.24
N GLU A 215 -21.33 -20.32 10.10
CA GLU A 215 -21.20 -21.63 9.48
C GLU A 215 -19.94 -21.66 8.61
N CYS A 216 -18.83 -22.09 9.18
CA CYS A 216 -17.54 -22.14 8.47
C CYS A 216 -17.59 -22.98 7.19
N SER A 217 -18.40 -24.04 7.19
CA SER A 217 -18.55 -24.94 6.04
C SER A 217 -19.13 -24.30 4.78
N SER A 218 -19.89 -23.22 4.93
CA SER A 218 -20.50 -22.45 3.83
C SER A 218 -19.82 -21.10 3.56
N CYS A 219 -18.79 -20.75 4.35
CA CYS A 219 -18.14 -19.45 4.27
C CYS A 219 -17.15 -19.35 3.08
N GLY A 220 -17.36 -18.41 2.17
CA GLY A 220 -16.47 -18.17 1.03
C GLY A 220 -15.05 -17.68 1.40
N LEU A 221 -14.80 -17.33 2.68
CA LEU A 221 -13.51 -16.90 3.21
C LEU A 221 -12.80 -17.99 4.02
N GLN A 222 -13.35 -19.19 4.12
CA GLN A 222 -12.81 -20.29 4.93
C GLN A 222 -11.34 -20.56 4.59
N LYS A 223 -10.98 -20.62 3.31
CA LYS A 223 -9.60 -20.88 2.88
C LYS A 223 -8.62 -19.85 3.45
N VAL A 224 -8.99 -18.57 3.45
CA VAL A 224 -8.14 -17.50 4.00
C VAL A 224 -7.98 -17.67 5.50
N CYS A 225 -9.05 -18.01 6.23
CA CYS A 225 -8.98 -18.29 7.66
C CYS A 225 -8.12 -19.50 7.99
N ASP A 226 -8.13 -20.51 7.12
CA ASP A 226 -7.35 -21.74 7.32
C ASP A 226 -5.86 -21.56 6.98
N GLU A 227 -5.54 -20.67 6.04
CA GLU A 227 -4.17 -20.41 5.59
C GLU A 227 -3.44 -19.36 6.44
N VAL A 228 -4.17 -18.47 7.11
CA VAL A 228 -3.59 -17.36 7.87
C VAL A 228 -3.65 -17.63 9.36
N GLU A 229 -2.49 -17.88 9.95
CA GLU A 229 -2.36 -17.99 11.42
C GLU A 229 -2.86 -16.69 12.09
N GLY A 230 -3.54 -16.82 13.21
CA GLY A 230 -4.20 -15.69 13.89
C GLY A 230 -5.62 -15.40 13.43
N MET A 231 -6.04 -15.73 12.20
CA MET A 231 -7.45 -15.65 11.78
C MET A 231 -8.31 -16.64 12.56
N ARG A 232 -7.77 -17.84 12.83
CA ARG A 232 -8.43 -18.83 13.69
C ARG A 232 -8.64 -18.31 15.11
N GLU A 233 -7.63 -17.68 15.70
CA GLU A 233 -7.73 -17.10 17.04
C GLU A 233 -8.79 -16.02 17.11
N LEU A 234 -8.83 -15.10 16.13
CA LEU A 234 -9.88 -14.09 16.03
C LEU A 234 -11.27 -14.71 15.91
N HIS A 235 -11.37 -15.79 15.13
CA HIS A 235 -12.62 -16.51 14.91
C HIS A 235 -13.15 -17.19 16.18
N PHE A 236 -12.26 -17.78 16.99
CA PHE A 236 -12.64 -18.46 18.22
C PHE A 236 -12.89 -17.50 19.38
N LYS A 237 -12.14 -16.40 19.48
CA LYS A 237 -12.37 -15.36 20.52
C LYS A 237 -13.76 -14.73 20.45
N ASN A 238 -14.34 -14.62 19.26
CA ASN A 238 -15.69 -14.06 19.09
C ASN A 238 -16.83 -15.08 19.32
N ARG A 239 -16.51 -16.31 19.79
CA ARG A 239 -17.49 -17.35 20.13
C ARG A 239 -17.71 -17.52 21.64
N GLU A 240 -16.92 -16.88 22.49
CA GLU A 240 -17.09 -16.80 23.92
C GLU A 240 -17.84 -15.50 24.31
#